data_cd5763ea3d7fb4a30a50b40ef56289f4
#
_entry.id   cd5763ea3d7fb4a30a50b40ef56289f4
#
_cell.length_a   1.000
_cell.length_b   1.000
_cell.length_c   1.000
_cell.angle_alpha   90.00
_cell.angle_beta   90.00
_cell.angle_gamma   90.00
#
_symmetry.space_group_name_H-M   'P 1'
#
loop_
_entity.id
_entity.type
_entity.pdbx_description
1 polymer ?
#
loop_
_entity_poly.entity_id
_entity_poly.type
_entity_poly.pdbx_seq_one_letter_code
_entity_poly.pdbx_strand_id
1 'polypeptide(L)'
;VNDGDSPNGPHGGFSETCFAELPSGRIVAHARPFAAPYMWRTHSDDGGRTWRVVTYEPFSGAGGPQLLCTQSGYLVSVKRGPALSLHISTDGGMNWDQGTIIDYHASFNGQILEVEPDVVLVVYPESMGEVRRSFARAQLIRITPDGPLPLKD
;
A
#
# COMPACT_ATOMS: atom_id res chain seq x y z
N VAL A 1 3.96 -16.82 -6.33
CA VAL A 1 3.76 -15.91 -7.46
C VAL A 1 5.12 -15.69 -8.12
N ASN A 2 5.22 -15.94 -9.40
CA ASN A 2 6.44 -15.79 -10.17
C ASN A 2 6.17 -14.82 -11.34
N ASP A 3 7.12 -13.95 -11.64
CA ASP A 3 6.99 -12.95 -12.69
C ASP A 3 7.51 -13.44 -14.05
N GLY A 4 7.83 -14.70 -14.17
CA GLY A 4 8.31 -15.26 -15.43
C GLY A 4 9.43 -16.29 -15.26
N ASP A 5 10.13 -16.55 -16.33
CA ASP A 5 10.99 -17.70 -16.52
C ASP A 5 12.38 -17.60 -15.86
N SER A 6 12.66 -16.52 -15.13
CA SER A 6 13.91 -16.31 -14.40
C SER A 6 13.69 -16.23 -12.90
N PRO A 7 14.61 -16.73 -12.07
CA PRO A 7 14.57 -16.49 -10.62
C PRO A 7 14.48 -14.99 -10.25
N ASN A 8 14.97 -14.14 -11.12
CA ASN A 8 14.93 -12.69 -10.98
C ASN A 8 13.91 -12.04 -11.91
N GLY A 9 13.27 -12.81 -12.82
CA GLY A 9 12.31 -12.32 -13.81
C GLY A 9 12.83 -11.17 -14.68
N PRO A 10 12.05 -10.70 -15.65
CA PRO A 10 12.42 -9.56 -16.50
C PRO A 10 12.49 -8.24 -15.71
N HIS A 11 11.89 -8.19 -14.51
CA HIS A 11 11.84 -7.03 -13.61
C HIS A 11 12.67 -7.24 -12.34
N GLY A 12 13.55 -8.24 -12.30
CA GLY A 12 14.40 -8.51 -11.16
C GLY A 12 13.71 -9.17 -9.96
N GLY A 13 12.46 -9.61 -10.12
CA GLY A 13 11.63 -10.17 -9.04
C GLY A 13 10.97 -9.10 -8.18
N PHE A 14 10.55 -9.48 -6.97
CA PHE A 14 9.87 -8.60 -6.03
C PHE A 14 10.30 -8.87 -4.57
N SER A 15 10.05 -7.90 -3.72
CA SER A 15 10.25 -7.95 -2.27
C SER A 15 9.11 -7.25 -1.53
N GLU A 16 9.18 -7.12 -0.23
CA GLU A 16 8.28 -6.30 0.58
C GLU A 16 6.81 -6.46 0.16
N THR A 17 6.28 -7.65 0.37
CA THR A 17 4.90 -8.00 0.04
C THR A 17 3.99 -7.75 1.24
N CYS A 18 2.83 -7.16 1.00
CA CYS A 18 1.74 -7.05 1.96
C CYS A 18 0.44 -7.57 1.36
N PHE A 19 -0.53 -7.86 2.21
CA PHE A 19 -1.84 -8.34 1.77
C PHE A 19 -2.94 -7.89 2.73
N ALA A 20 -4.16 -7.84 2.19
CA ALA A 20 -5.39 -7.64 2.96
C ALA A 20 -6.47 -8.60 2.48
N GLU A 21 -7.29 -9.08 3.40
CA GLU A 21 -8.48 -9.86 3.09
C GLU A 21 -9.69 -8.93 3.01
N LEU A 22 -10.47 -9.09 1.94
CA LEU A 22 -11.72 -8.38 1.72
C LEU A 22 -12.89 -9.11 2.42
N PRO A 23 -14.03 -8.44 2.68
CA PRO A 23 -15.22 -9.09 3.23
C PRO A 23 -15.75 -10.26 2.40
N SER A 24 -15.41 -10.32 1.12
CA SER A 24 -15.72 -11.43 0.23
C SER A 24 -14.88 -12.69 0.46
N GLY A 25 -13.83 -12.62 1.31
CA GLY A 25 -12.83 -13.67 1.48
C GLY A 25 -11.71 -13.64 0.43
N ARG A 26 -11.75 -12.72 -0.54
CA ARG A 26 -10.64 -12.49 -1.46
C ARG A 26 -9.46 -11.88 -0.72
N ILE A 27 -8.27 -12.42 -0.94
CA ILE A 27 -7.02 -11.84 -0.46
C ILE A 27 -6.36 -11.09 -1.62
N VAL A 28 -6.13 -9.79 -1.44
CA VAL A 28 -5.36 -8.96 -2.38
C VAL A 28 -3.95 -8.80 -1.83
N ALA A 29 -2.94 -8.92 -2.70
CA ALA A 29 -1.55 -8.72 -2.34
C ALA A 29 -0.90 -7.66 -3.22
N HIS A 30 -0.14 -6.77 -2.60
CA HIS A 30 0.79 -5.88 -3.27
C HIS A 30 2.23 -6.31 -3.03
N ALA A 31 3.06 -6.18 -4.04
CA ALA A 31 4.48 -6.49 -3.93
C ALA A 31 5.32 -5.41 -4.61
N ARG A 32 6.37 -4.98 -3.93
CA ARG A 32 7.36 -4.05 -4.48
C ARG A 32 8.23 -4.78 -5.50
N PRO A 33 8.25 -4.39 -6.79
CA PRO A 33 9.18 -4.93 -7.77
C PRO A 33 10.59 -4.34 -7.58
N PHE A 34 11.62 -5.09 -7.97
CA PHE A 34 12.99 -4.58 -7.93
C PHE A 34 13.29 -3.59 -9.06
N ALA A 35 12.78 -3.84 -10.26
CA ALA A 35 13.15 -3.08 -11.46
C ALA A 35 11.95 -2.52 -12.24
N ALA A 36 10.72 -2.80 -11.84
CA ALA A 36 9.53 -2.25 -12.50
C ALA A 36 9.08 -0.94 -11.83
N PRO A 37 8.56 0.03 -12.61
CA PRO A 37 8.13 1.32 -12.07
C PRO A 37 6.83 1.26 -11.27
N TYR A 38 6.00 0.22 -11.49
CA TYR A 38 4.65 0.12 -10.94
C TYR A 38 4.55 -0.97 -9.89
N MET A 39 3.69 -0.76 -8.89
CA MET A 39 3.38 -1.75 -7.86
C MET A 39 2.76 -3.00 -8.49
N TRP A 40 3.19 -4.17 -8.07
CA TRP A 40 2.60 -5.43 -8.48
C TRP A 40 1.40 -5.79 -7.61
N ARG A 41 0.37 -6.29 -8.26
CA ARG A 41 -0.82 -6.84 -7.61
C ARG A 41 -1.08 -8.26 -8.06
N THR A 42 -1.53 -9.08 -7.13
CA THR A 42 -2.20 -10.36 -7.39
C THR A 42 -3.30 -10.57 -6.37
N HIS A 43 -4.14 -11.57 -6.57
CA HIS A 43 -5.16 -11.93 -5.59
C HIS A 43 -5.40 -13.43 -5.57
N SER A 44 -5.98 -13.90 -4.46
CA SER A 44 -6.46 -15.26 -4.25
C SER A 44 -7.92 -15.24 -3.88
N ASP A 45 -8.70 -16.18 -4.44
CA ASP A 45 -10.12 -16.37 -4.13
C ASP A 45 -10.36 -17.66 -3.32
N ASP A 46 -9.30 -18.33 -2.86
CA ASP A 46 -9.36 -19.66 -2.22
C ASP A 46 -8.55 -19.74 -0.91
N GLY A 47 -8.46 -18.62 -0.20
CA GLY A 47 -7.74 -18.52 1.08
C GLY A 47 -6.22 -18.63 0.92
N GLY A 48 -5.67 -18.13 -0.17
CA GLY A 48 -4.22 -18.07 -0.41
C GLY A 48 -3.62 -19.35 -1.02
N ARG A 49 -4.43 -20.35 -1.37
CA ARG A 49 -3.95 -21.61 -1.94
C ARG A 49 -3.47 -21.46 -3.37
N THR A 50 -4.21 -20.68 -4.17
CA THR A 50 -3.82 -20.31 -5.54
C THR A 50 -3.87 -18.81 -5.73
N TRP A 51 -3.02 -18.29 -6.62
CA TRP A 51 -2.89 -16.87 -6.88
C TRP A 51 -3.03 -16.60 -8.37
N ARG A 52 -3.73 -15.51 -8.71
CA ARG A 52 -3.92 -15.07 -10.09
C ARG A 52 -2.63 -14.53 -10.69
N VAL A 53 -2.63 -14.38 -12.00
CA VAL A 53 -1.53 -13.73 -12.71
C VAL A 53 -1.29 -12.32 -12.14
N VAL A 54 -0.03 -11.98 -11.98
CA VAL A 54 0.38 -10.65 -11.51
C VAL A 54 -0.03 -9.58 -12.52
N THR A 55 -0.60 -8.50 -12.01
CA THR A 55 -0.91 -7.29 -12.77
C THR A 55 -0.23 -6.08 -12.11
N TYR A 56 -0.34 -4.91 -12.74
CA TYR A 56 0.24 -3.69 -12.21
C TYR A 56 -0.85 -2.76 -11.69
N GLU A 57 -0.53 -2.07 -10.60
CA GLU A 57 -1.32 -0.94 -10.13
C GLU A 57 -0.92 0.35 -10.86
N PRO A 58 -1.81 1.35 -10.98
CA PRO A 58 -1.52 2.59 -11.69
C PRO A 58 -0.60 3.54 -10.92
N PHE A 59 0.03 3.10 -9.85
CA PHE A 59 0.92 3.89 -9.01
C PHE A 59 2.29 3.24 -8.81
N SER A 60 3.25 4.08 -8.37
CA SER A 60 4.66 3.69 -8.23
C SER A 60 4.85 2.47 -7.34
N GLY A 61 5.72 1.56 -7.78
CA GLY A 61 6.21 0.41 -7.02
C GLY A 61 7.38 0.71 -6.09
N ALA A 62 7.82 1.97 -6.00
CA ALA A 62 8.93 2.33 -5.11
C ALA A 62 8.50 2.33 -3.63
N GLY A 63 9.31 1.70 -2.79
CA GLY A 63 9.07 1.54 -1.35
C GLY A 63 8.11 0.40 -1.00
N GLY A 64 8.24 -0.11 0.23
CA GLY A 64 7.41 -1.21 0.71
C GLY A 64 5.95 -0.79 0.90
N PRO A 65 5.01 -1.48 0.27
CA PRO A 65 3.59 -1.19 0.45
C PRO A 65 3.09 -1.67 1.80
N GLN A 66 2.02 -1.03 2.27
CA GLN A 66 1.14 -1.56 3.30
C GLN A 66 -0.27 -1.59 2.73
N LEU A 67 -1.03 -2.62 3.03
CA LEU A 67 -2.37 -2.82 2.52
C LEU A 67 -3.31 -3.15 3.69
N LEU A 68 -4.46 -2.52 3.72
CA LEU A 68 -5.48 -2.69 4.74
C LEU A 68 -6.86 -2.67 4.09
N CYS A 69 -7.75 -3.57 4.50
CA CYS A 69 -9.17 -3.45 4.22
C CYS A 69 -9.87 -2.89 5.45
N THR A 70 -10.55 -1.77 5.32
CA THR A 70 -11.31 -1.17 6.42
C THR A 70 -12.60 -1.94 6.70
N GLN A 71 -13.22 -1.66 7.83
CA GLN A 71 -14.47 -2.28 8.25
C GLN A 71 -15.60 -2.07 7.22
N SER A 72 -15.65 -0.92 6.57
CA SER A 72 -16.62 -0.65 5.47
C SER A 72 -16.21 -1.23 4.12
N GLY A 73 -15.07 -1.90 4.03
CA GLY A 73 -14.61 -2.58 2.81
C GLY A 73 -13.77 -1.71 1.88
N TYR A 74 -13.33 -0.52 2.30
CA TYR A 74 -12.33 0.25 1.55
C TYR A 74 -10.98 -0.46 1.62
N LEU A 75 -10.36 -0.65 0.47
CA LEU A 75 -8.99 -1.13 0.41
C LEU A 75 -8.05 0.08 0.37
N VAL A 76 -7.16 0.17 1.35
CA VAL A 76 -6.24 1.28 1.54
C VAL A 76 -4.82 0.79 1.33
N SER A 77 -4.09 1.43 0.43
CA SER A 77 -2.68 1.16 0.19
C SER A 77 -1.83 2.37 0.57
N VAL A 78 -0.88 2.19 1.48
CA VAL A 78 0.11 3.20 1.82
C VAL A 78 1.48 2.75 1.35
N LYS A 79 2.19 3.62 0.68
CA LYS A 79 3.51 3.35 0.14
C LYS A 79 4.39 4.59 0.13
N ARG A 80 5.69 4.39 0.14
CA ARG A 80 6.69 5.44 -0.05
C ARG A 80 7.15 5.48 -1.51
N GLY A 81 7.48 6.68 -1.98
CA GLY A 81 8.16 6.96 -3.24
C GLY A 81 7.21 7.48 -4.35
N PRO A 82 7.45 8.70 -4.80
CA PRO A 82 8.49 9.64 -4.34
C PRO A 82 8.21 10.27 -2.97
N ALA A 83 6.97 10.22 -2.48
CA ALA A 83 6.52 10.65 -1.16
C ALA A 83 5.73 9.53 -0.50
N LEU A 84 5.48 9.64 0.81
CA LEU A 84 4.51 8.77 1.46
C LEU A 84 3.12 9.14 0.97
N SER A 85 2.45 8.23 0.30
CA SER A 85 1.12 8.42 -0.28
C SER A 85 0.16 7.32 0.14
N LEU A 86 -1.11 7.68 0.22
CA LEU A 86 -2.24 6.80 0.48
C LEU A 86 -3.12 6.75 -0.75
N HIS A 87 -3.50 5.54 -1.15
CA HIS A 87 -4.40 5.26 -2.26
C HIS A 87 -5.59 4.47 -1.74
N ILE A 88 -6.79 4.75 -2.28
CA ILE A 88 -8.04 4.11 -1.88
C ILE A 88 -8.66 3.41 -3.10
N SER A 89 -9.14 2.19 -2.85
CA SER A 89 -10.02 1.47 -3.76
C SER A 89 -11.34 1.16 -3.06
N THR A 90 -12.46 1.42 -3.73
CA THR A 90 -13.82 1.14 -3.26
C THR A 90 -14.42 -0.11 -3.90
N ASP A 91 -13.67 -0.77 -4.79
CA ASP A 91 -14.12 -1.90 -5.59
C ASP A 91 -13.24 -3.16 -5.45
N GLY A 92 -12.60 -3.28 -4.28
CA GLY A 92 -11.78 -4.45 -3.95
C GLY A 92 -10.45 -4.52 -4.71
N GLY A 93 -9.85 -3.36 -5.02
CA GLY A 93 -8.56 -3.25 -5.68
C GLY A 93 -8.62 -3.33 -7.20
N MET A 94 -9.80 -3.22 -7.81
CA MET A 94 -9.92 -3.19 -9.28
C MET A 94 -9.53 -1.83 -9.84
N ASN A 95 -9.96 -0.76 -9.18
CA ASN A 95 -9.60 0.61 -9.50
C ASN A 95 -9.13 1.33 -8.25
N TRP A 96 -8.25 2.30 -8.44
CA TRP A 96 -7.66 3.10 -7.38
C TRP A 96 -7.79 4.59 -7.70
N ASP A 97 -7.87 5.40 -6.66
CA ASP A 97 -7.80 6.85 -6.79
C ASP A 97 -6.39 7.32 -7.24
N GLN A 98 -6.26 8.62 -7.47
CA GLN A 98 -4.97 9.24 -7.83
C GLN A 98 -3.95 9.20 -6.68
N GLY A 99 -4.42 8.92 -5.48
CA GLY A 99 -3.64 8.94 -4.25
C GLY A 99 -3.46 10.34 -3.67
N THR A 100 -3.35 10.35 -2.35
CA THR A 100 -3.08 11.57 -1.57
C THR A 100 -1.72 11.48 -0.93
N ILE A 101 -0.92 12.52 -1.06
CA ILE A 101 0.38 12.62 -0.39
C ILE A 101 0.14 12.91 1.08
N ILE A 102 0.67 12.06 1.94
CA ILE A 102 0.64 12.20 3.40
C ILE A 102 1.84 13.04 3.85
N ASP A 103 3.04 12.71 3.36
CA ASP A 103 4.27 13.39 3.77
C ASP A 103 5.36 13.26 2.70
N TYR A 104 6.01 14.38 2.38
CA TYR A 104 7.18 14.43 1.48
C TYR A 104 8.49 14.05 2.18
N HIS A 105 8.55 14.10 3.51
CA HIS A 105 9.76 13.88 4.29
C HIS A 105 9.85 12.49 4.92
N ALA A 106 8.87 11.63 4.64
CA ALA A 106 8.92 10.24 5.09
C ALA A 106 10.17 9.54 4.56
N SER A 107 11.01 9.07 5.46
CA SER A 107 12.31 8.49 5.11
C SER A 107 12.28 6.99 4.87
N PHE A 108 11.21 6.32 5.31
CA PHE A 108 11.04 4.88 5.22
C PHE A 108 9.56 4.48 5.04
N ASN A 109 9.29 3.18 5.02
CA ASN A 109 7.93 2.67 4.86
C ASN A 109 7.07 3.02 6.07
N GLY A 110 5.81 3.39 5.82
CA GLY A 110 4.80 3.54 6.86
C GLY A 110 4.21 2.19 7.28
N GLN A 111 3.55 2.18 8.43
CA GLN A 111 2.66 1.11 8.87
C GLN A 111 1.25 1.68 9.02
N ILE A 112 0.23 0.86 8.81
CA ILE A 112 -1.16 1.28 8.88
C ILE A 112 -1.98 0.34 9.77
N LEU A 113 -2.94 0.92 10.48
CA LEU A 113 -3.89 0.21 11.33
C LEU A 113 -5.21 0.95 11.34
N GLU A 114 -6.32 0.24 11.15
CA GLU A 114 -7.65 0.81 11.43
C GLU A 114 -7.86 0.86 12.94
N VAL A 115 -8.10 2.06 13.49
CA VAL A 115 -8.25 2.30 14.93
C VAL A 115 -9.70 2.57 15.33
N GLU A 116 -10.51 3.07 14.42
CA GLU A 116 -11.96 3.22 14.48
C GLU A 116 -12.52 2.91 13.08
N PRO A 117 -13.82 2.62 12.93
CA PRO A 117 -14.40 2.37 11.60
C PRO A 117 -14.02 3.46 10.58
N ASP A 118 -13.30 3.03 9.54
CA ASP A 118 -12.77 3.89 8.48
C ASP A 118 -11.82 5.01 8.93
N VAL A 119 -11.25 4.90 10.12
CA VAL A 119 -10.16 5.77 10.58
C VAL A 119 -8.87 4.97 10.65
N VAL A 120 -7.94 5.35 9.81
CA VAL A 120 -6.64 4.68 9.66
C VAL A 120 -5.56 5.52 10.35
N LEU A 121 -4.86 4.90 11.30
CA LEU A 121 -3.61 5.42 11.84
C LEU A 121 -2.47 5.05 10.88
N VAL A 122 -1.72 6.05 10.43
CA VAL A 122 -0.50 5.86 9.65
C VAL A 122 0.68 6.29 10.50
N VAL A 123 1.65 5.39 10.73
CA VAL A 123 2.86 5.66 11.50
C VAL A 123 4.07 5.47 10.60
N TYR A 124 4.97 6.43 10.56
CA TYR A 124 6.13 6.41 9.67
C TYR A 124 7.31 7.19 10.25
N PRO A 125 8.55 6.88 9.85
CA PRO A 125 9.71 7.69 10.20
C PRO A 125 9.82 8.89 9.25
N GLU A 126 10.03 10.06 9.82
CA GLU A 126 10.41 11.29 9.11
C GLU A 126 11.90 11.53 9.25
N SER A 127 12.56 11.97 8.18
CA SER A 127 13.97 12.37 8.20
C SER A 127 14.08 13.87 7.95
N MET A 128 14.73 14.58 8.86
CA MET A 128 14.99 16.00 8.70
C MET A 128 16.46 16.23 8.29
N GLY A 129 16.65 16.55 7.00
CA GLY A 129 17.91 17.05 6.44
C GLY A 129 19.09 16.08 6.53
N GLU A 130 20.30 16.64 6.50
CA GLU A 130 21.57 15.88 6.52
C GLU A 130 21.89 15.20 7.87
N VAL A 131 21.22 15.62 8.92
CA VAL A 131 21.35 14.99 10.23
C VAL A 131 20.49 13.75 10.23
N ARG A 132 21.09 12.56 10.38
CA ARG A 132 20.42 11.24 10.48
C ARG A 132 19.57 11.13 11.76
N ARG A 133 18.65 12.07 11.96
CA ARG A 133 17.65 12.01 13.01
C ARG A 133 16.31 11.63 12.37
N SER A 134 15.84 10.45 12.69
CA SER A 134 14.50 10.00 12.31
C SER A 134 13.58 10.23 13.50
N PHE A 135 12.42 10.81 13.23
CA PHE A 135 11.34 10.96 14.19
C PHE A 135 10.19 10.04 13.78
N ALA A 136 9.53 9.44 14.75
CA ALA A 136 8.26 8.79 14.48
C ALA A 136 7.17 9.86 14.31
N ARG A 137 6.45 9.78 13.18
CA ARG A 137 5.24 10.56 12.91
C ARG A 137 4.04 9.66 12.91
N ALA A 138 2.91 10.21 13.32
CA ALA A 138 1.62 9.53 13.26
C ALA A 138 0.58 10.49 12.71
N GLN A 139 -0.31 9.98 11.86
CA GLN A 139 -1.46 10.73 11.35
C GLN A 139 -2.69 9.84 11.42
N LEU A 140 -3.81 10.41 11.87
CA LEU A 140 -5.13 9.80 11.78
C LEU A 140 -5.81 10.32 10.52
N ILE A 141 -6.31 9.40 9.70
CA ILE A 141 -6.92 9.71 8.41
C ILE A 141 -8.26 8.98 8.32
N ARG A 142 -9.34 9.73 8.16
CA ARG A 142 -10.66 9.14 7.87
C ARG A 142 -10.74 8.82 6.38
N ILE A 143 -11.09 7.57 6.09
CA ILE A 143 -11.32 7.10 4.72
C ILE A 143 -12.78 7.37 4.37
N THR A 144 -13.00 8.02 3.24
CA THR A 144 -14.35 8.32 2.72
C THR A 144 -14.45 7.97 1.25
N PRO A 145 -15.67 7.85 0.69
CA PRO A 145 -15.85 7.64 -0.76
C PRO A 145 -15.21 8.75 -1.62
N ASP A 146 -15.11 9.96 -1.08
CA ASP A 146 -14.58 11.13 -1.77
C ASP A 146 -13.05 11.31 -1.58
N GLY A 147 -12.42 10.40 -0.82
CA GLY A 147 -10.99 10.42 -0.55
C GLY A 147 -10.63 10.48 0.94
N PRO A 148 -9.34 10.52 1.26
CA PRO A 148 -8.86 10.57 2.62
C PRO A 148 -8.97 11.98 3.22
N LEU A 149 -9.44 12.06 4.47
CA LEU A 149 -9.54 13.30 5.24
C LEU A 149 -8.64 13.20 6.48
N PRO A 150 -7.51 13.95 6.54
CA PRO A 150 -6.69 14.01 7.75
C PRO A 150 -7.52 14.55 8.92
N LEU A 151 -7.49 13.83 10.04
CA LEU A 151 -8.08 14.31 11.28
C LEU A 151 -7.04 15.19 11.98
N LYS A 152 -7.46 16.39 12.33
CA LYS A 152 -6.63 17.31 13.14
C LYS A 152 -6.79 16.92 14.61
N ASP A 153 -5.67 16.92 15.30
CA ASP A 153 -5.62 16.84 16.79
C ASP A 153 -6.33 18.02 17.42
#